data_3e7da8b5b11ec8ccdec007bd602399d3
#
_entry.id   3e7da8b5b11ec8ccdec007bd602399d3
#
_cell.length_a   1.000
_cell.length_b   1.000
_cell.length_c   1.000
_cell.angle_alpha   90.00
_cell.angle_beta   90.00
_cell.angle_gamma   90.00
#
_symmetry.space_group_name_H-M   'P 1'
#
loop_
_entity.id
_entity.type
_entity.pdbx_description
1 polymer ?
#
loop_
_entity_poly.entity_id
_entity_poly.type
_entity_poly.pdbx_seq_one_letter_code
_entity_poly.pdbx_strand_id
1 'polypeptide(L)'
;MRDRDEFGEVWVSGAGVGQGYWDLEKETRKTFHATVVGCGEVPFLRTGDLGFMRDGELFITGRCHDLLVVGGVEYYPSDPEVTVQHCRPDFLMGRTAVFSVASEPGGAEHVVVVQEIDRDVHEDEFVDMVSTIQGGLAARHGIQADAVILVEPWSIPTASGGKVLRDQCRYEFVYQILEPLAQWYAPSPQAVVDSRQGAAVVDFACAALVRRAFRPS
;
A
#
# COMPACT_ATOMS: atom_id res chain seq x y z
N MET A 1 -21.95 0.27 17.58
CA MET A 1 -20.91 -0.46 18.33
C MET A 1 -20.88 -1.86 17.74
N ARG A 2 -19.68 -2.37 17.34
CA ARG A 2 -19.58 -3.74 16.81
C ARG A 2 -19.48 -4.74 17.93
N ASP A 3 -19.92 -5.99 17.69
CA ASP A 3 -19.83 -7.07 18.66
C ASP A 3 -18.37 -7.53 18.86
N ARG A 4 -18.14 -8.41 19.87
CA ARG A 4 -16.81 -9.01 20.10
C ARG A 4 -16.33 -9.73 18.84
N ASP A 5 -15.05 -9.57 18.52
CA ASP A 5 -14.37 -10.14 17.33
C ASP A 5 -14.83 -9.59 15.97
N GLU A 6 -15.68 -8.56 15.92
CA GLU A 6 -15.97 -7.87 14.68
C GLU A 6 -14.92 -6.78 14.38
N PHE A 7 -14.39 -6.81 13.17
CA PHE A 7 -13.46 -5.80 12.67
C PHE A 7 -14.17 -4.48 12.39
N GLY A 8 -13.52 -3.37 12.72
CA GLY A 8 -14.03 -2.05 12.43
C GLY A 8 -13.02 -0.95 12.63
N GLU A 9 -13.34 0.26 12.15
CA GLU A 9 -12.53 1.45 12.43
C GLU A 9 -12.54 1.74 13.94
N VAL A 10 -11.36 1.97 14.50
CA VAL A 10 -11.21 2.31 15.92
C VAL A 10 -11.55 3.79 16.13
N TRP A 11 -12.57 4.03 16.92
CA TRP A 11 -12.97 5.37 17.29
C TRP A 11 -12.69 5.61 18.77
N VAL A 12 -12.11 6.78 19.08
CA VAL A 12 -11.68 7.12 20.45
C VAL A 12 -12.42 8.35 20.94
N SER A 13 -12.88 8.34 22.19
CA SER A 13 -13.44 9.50 22.88
C SER A 13 -12.79 9.64 24.26
N GLY A 14 -12.58 10.87 24.69
CA GLY A 14 -12.03 11.17 26.02
C GLY A 14 -11.26 12.50 26.05
N ALA A 15 -10.87 12.90 27.27
CA ALA A 15 -10.21 14.18 27.51
C ALA A 15 -8.83 14.35 26.85
N GLY A 16 -8.20 13.24 26.44
CA GLY A 16 -6.90 13.25 25.72
C GLY A 16 -7.03 13.43 24.22
N VAL A 17 -8.25 13.44 23.68
CA VAL A 17 -8.48 13.65 22.23
C VAL A 17 -8.33 15.13 21.90
N GLY A 18 -7.58 15.42 20.82
CA GLY A 18 -7.44 16.76 20.29
C GLY A 18 -8.79 17.35 19.82
N GLN A 19 -8.86 18.68 19.72
CA GLN A 19 -10.11 19.36 19.34
C GLN A 19 -10.31 19.46 17.82
N GLY A 20 -9.25 19.29 17.03
CA GLY A 20 -9.31 19.38 15.57
C GLY A 20 -8.00 19.77 14.91
N TYR A 21 -8.05 19.95 13.61
CA TYR A 21 -6.97 20.50 12.81
C TYR A 21 -7.05 22.03 12.74
N TRP A 22 -5.89 22.67 12.70
CA TRP A 22 -5.83 24.13 12.58
C TRP A 22 -6.34 24.55 11.19
N ASP A 23 -7.33 25.46 11.17
CA ASP A 23 -7.92 26.06 9.97
C ASP A 23 -8.51 25.07 8.93
N LEU A 24 -8.88 23.85 9.38
CA LEU A 24 -9.47 22.80 8.56
C LEU A 24 -10.80 22.32 9.17
N GLU A 25 -11.84 23.17 9.10
CA GLU A 25 -13.12 22.91 9.80
C GLU A 25 -13.84 21.65 9.29
N LYS A 26 -13.83 21.41 7.97
CA LYS A 26 -14.50 20.24 7.37
C LYS A 26 -13.85 18.93 7.80
N GLU A 27 -12.51 18.88 7.73
CA GLU A 27 -11.69 17.75 8.14
C GLU A 27 -11.81 17.51 9.64
N THR A 28 -11.82 18.59 10.44
CA THR A 28 -12.03 18.54 11.88
C THR A 28 -13.37 17.89 12.21
N ARG A 29 -14.44 18.35 11.59
CA ARG A 29 -15.80 17.81 11.84
C ARG A 29 -15.88 16.34 11.46
N LYS A 30 -15.30 15.94 10.31
CA LYS A 30 -15.30 14.56 9.83
C LYS A 30 -14.48 13.62 10.71
N THR A 31 -13.35 14.13 11.25
CA THR A 31 -12.37 13.30 11.96
C THR A 31 -12.59 13.28 13.48
N PHE A 32 -12.89 14.46 14.08
CA PHE A 32 -12.94 14.60 15.55
C PHE A 32 -14.36 14.67 16.12
N HIS A 33 -15.37 14.87 15.28
CA HIS A 33 -16.75 15.06 15.71
C HIS A 33 -17.67 13.96 15.13
N ALA A 34 -17.16 12.77 14.94
CA ALA A 34 -17.98 11.62 14.55
C ALA A 34 -18.89 11.20 15.70
N THR A 35 -20.11 10.75 15.38
CA THR A 35 -21.08 10.31 16.39
C THR A 35 -21.47 8.85 16.16
N VAL A 36 -21.61 8.10 17.25
CA VAL A 36 -22.06 6.69 17.23
C VAL A 36 -23.51 6.62 17.64
N VAL A 37 -24.33 5.96 16.83
CA VAL A 37 -25.74 5.73 17.12
C VAL A 37 -25.87 4.97 18.45
N GLY A 38 -26.64 5.52 19.37
CA GLY A 38 -26.84 4.93 20.69
C GLY A 38 -25.85 5.37 21.78
N CYS A 39 -24.82 6.15 21.45
CA CYS A 39 -23.87 6.69 22.43
C CYS A 39 -24.11 8.17 22.81
N GLY A 40 -25.28 8.72 22.47
CA GLY A 40 -25.59 10.12 22.71
C GLY A 40 -24.82 11.08 21.78
N GLU A 41 -24.64 12.32 22.21
CA GLU A 41 -23.92 13.36 21.44
C GLU A 41 -22.41 13.40 21.75
N VAL A 42 -21.85 12.31 22.27
CA VAL A 42 -20.41 12.24 22.55
C VAL A 42 -19.62 12.22 21.25
N PRO A 43 -18.71 13.18 21.03
CA PRO A 43 -17.88 13.20 19.84
C PRO A 43 -16.77 12.14 19.93
N PHE A 44 -16.50 11.49 18.82
CA PHE A 44 -15.44 10.52 18.67
C PHE A 44 -14.42 10.99 17.62
N LEU A 45 -13.14 10.78 17.93
CA LEU A 45 -12.06 10.81 16.95
C LEU A 45 -12.10 9.54 16.13
N ARG A 46 -12.17 9.67 14.83
CA ARG A 46 -11.92 8.60 13.87
C ARG A 46 -10.42 8.48 13.68
N THR A 47 -9.82 7.37 14.13
CA THR A 47 -8.36 7.20 14.07
C THR A 47 -7.89 6.83 12.66
N GLY A 48 -8.77 6.26 11.85
CA GLY A 48 -8.42 5.63 10.58
C GLY A 48 -7.75 4.28 10.74
N ASP A 49 -7.53 3.82 11.97
CA ASP A 49 -6.98 2.50 12.25
C ASP A 49 -8.11 1.46 12.30
N LEU A 50 -7.84 0.27 11.80
CA LEU A 50 -8.72 -0.89 11.89
C LEU A 50 -8.31 -1.80 13.05
N GLY A 51 -9.29 -2.39 13.70
CA GLY A 51 -9.02 -3.30 14.81
C GLY A 51 -10.26 -4.03 15.25
N PHE A 52 -10.09 -4.89 16.24
CA PHE A 52 -11.15 -5.62 16.92
C PHE A 52 -10.87 -5.72 18.43
N MET A 53 -11.93 -5.98 19.20
CA MET A 53 -11.83 -6.19 20.64
C MET A 53 -11.93 -7.68 20.96
N ARG A 54 -10.96 -8.22 21.72
CA ARG A 54 -11.01 -9.58 22.25
C ARG A 54 -10.60 -9.58 23.72
N ASP A 55 -11.42 -10.16 24.56
CA ASP A 55 -11.19 -10.29 26.02
C ASP A 55 -10.90 -8.96 26.74
N GLY A 56 -11.45 -7.84 26.21
CA GLY A 56 -11.25 -6.50 26.73
C GLY A 56 -10.00 -5.79 26.23
N GLU A 57 -9.20 -6.43 25.40
CA GLU A 57 -8.03 -5.85 24.76
C GLU A 57 -8.33 -5.43 23.32
N LEU A 58 -7.72 -4.32 22.90
CA LEU A 58 -7.81 -3.80 21.53
C LEU A 58 -6.64 -4.31 20.70
N PHE A 59 -6.95 -4.97 19.59
CA PHE A 59 -5.99 -5.43 18.61
C PHE A 59 -6.08 -4.54 17.35
N ILE A 60 -5.02 -3.80 17.05
CA ILE A 60 -4.91 -3.00 15.83
C ILE A 60 -4.39 -3.90 14.71
N THR A 61 -5.10 -3.94 13.57
CA THR A 61 -4.79 -4.82 12.44
C THR A 61 -4.26 -4.08 11.22
N GLY A 62 -4.57 -2.79 11.08
CA GLY A 62 -4.14 -2.00 9.94
C GLY A 62 -4.75 -0.60 9.92
N ARG A 63 -4.81 0.01 8.73
CA ARG A 63 -5.45 1.30 8.48
C ARG A 63 -6.50 1.21 7.39
N CYS A 64 -7.58 1.97 7.54
CA CYS A 64 -8.67 2.03 6.55
C CYS A 64 -8.18 2.42 5.15
N HIS A 65 -7.21 3.34 5.07
CA HIS A 65 -6.69 3.87 3.81
C HIS A 65 -5.62 2.99 3.17
N ASP A 66 -5.05 2.05 3.93
CA ASP A 66 -4.00 1.16 3.44
C ASP A 66 -4.58 -0.12 2.82
N LEU A 67 -5.88 -0.42 3.02
CA LEU A 67 -6.47 -1.65 2.50
C LEU A 67 -6.34 -1.74 0.97
N LEU A 68 -5.90 -2.90 0.50
CA LEU A 68 -5.93 -3.25 -0.90
C LEU A 68 -7.32 -3.80 -1.24
N VAL A 69 -7.96 -3.29 -2.25
CA VAL A 69 -9.24 -3.83 -2.74
C VAL A 69 -9.00 -4.50 -4.09
N VAL A 70 -9.01 -5.82 -4.11
CA VAL A 70 -8.79 -6.61 -5.33
C VAL A 70 -9.99 -7.49 -5.59
N GLY A 71 -10.67 -7.28 -6.72
CA GLY A 71 -11.86 -8.04 -7.07
C GLY A 71 -13.01 -7.92 -6.05
N GLY A 72 -13.07 -6.81 -5.29
CA GLY A 72 -14.05 -6.58 -4.21
C GLY A 72 -13.70 -7.24 -2.87
N VAL A 73 -12.53 -7.84 -2.76
CA VAL A 73 -12.00 -8.40 -1.49
C VAL A 73 -10.98 -7.44 -0.91
N GLU A 74 -11.08 -7.19 0.40
CA GLU A 74 -10.15 -6.35 1.14
C GLU A 74 -8.98 -7.18 1.71
N TYR A 75 -7.75 -6.71 1.50
CA TYR A 75 -6.53 -7.31 2.03
C TYR A 75 -5.76 -6.29 2.86
N TYR A 76 -5.17 -6.74 3.96
CA TYR A 76 -4.19 -5.95 4.69
C TYR A 76 -2.84 -6.00 3.96
N PRO A 77 -2.25 -4.86 3.57
CA PRO A 77 -0.99 -4.84 2.81
C PRO A 77 0.17 -5.57 3.48
N SER A 78 0.16 -5.63 4.82
CA SER A 78 1.16 -6.37 5.61
C SER A 78 1.25 -7.85 5.25
N ASP A 79 0.12 -8.48 4.88
CA ASP A 79 0.07 -9.90 4.62
C ASP A 79 0.78 -10.26 3.30
N PRO A 80 0.46 -9.63 2.15
CA PRO A 80 1.24 -9.81 0.92
C PRO A 80 2.69 -9.32 1.05
N GLU A 81 2.98 -8.24 1.82
CA GLU A 81 4.35 -7.78 2.07
C GLU A 81 5.20 -8.86 2.74
N VAL A 82 4.68 -9.48 3.82
CA VAL A 82 5.35 -10.59 4.50
C VAL A 82 5.55 -11.78 3.55
N THR A 83 4.58 -12.06 2.69
CA THR A 83 4.71 -13.14 1.70
C THR A 83 5.84 -12.84 0.72
N VAL A 84 5.89 -11.65 0.15
CA VAL A 84 6.94 -11.23 -0.80
C VAL A 84 8.33 -11.33 -0.17
N GLN A 85 8.51 -10.80 1.03
CA GLN A 85 9.79 -10.83 1.75
C GLN A 85 10.35 -12.24 1.96
N HIS A 86 9.47 -13.23 2.13
CA HIS A 86 9.88 -14.61 2.35
C HIS A 86 10.02 -15.43 1.05
N CYS A 87 9.75 -14.84 -0.10
CA CYS A 87 9.88 -15.54 -1.38
C CYS A 87 11.34 -15.85 -1.74
N ARG A 88 12.28 -14.97 -1.35
CA ARG A 88 13.70 -15.12 -1.68
C ARG A 88 14.59 -14.58 -0.54
N PRO A 89 15.78 -15.15 -0.33
CA PRO A 89 16.69 -14.71 0.72
C PRO A 89 17.36 -13.34 0.44
N ASP A 90 17.42 -12.94 -0.82
CA ASP A 90 17.97 -11.67 -1.32
C ASP A 90 16.94 -10.51 -1.27
N PHE A 91 15.72 -10.76 -0.83
CA PHE A 91 14.74 -9.73 -0.54
C PHE A 91 14.93 -9.18 0.87
N LEU A 92 15.05 -7.85 0.98
CA LEU A 92 15.28 -7.23 2.28
C LEU A 92 14.03 -7.26 3.15
N MET A 93 14.15 -7.84 4.34
CA MET A 93 13.07 -7.96 5.32
C MET A 93 12.63 -6.58 5.83
N GLY A 94 11.31 -6.37 5.93
CA GLY A 94 10.76 -5.08 6.35
C GLY A 94 10.92 -3.96 5.31
N ARG A 95 11.30 -4.31 4.07
CA ARG A 95 11.60 -3.40 2.97
C ARG A 95 10.78 -3.73 1.72
N THR A 96 9.50 -3.97 1.94
CA THR A 96 8.48 -4.19 0.90
C THR A 96 7.35 -3.20 1.11
N ALA A 97 6.85 -2.64 0.04
CA ALA A 97 5.60 -1.90 0.04
C ALA A 97 4.64 -2.53 -0.98
N VAL A 98 3.44 -2.86 -0.52
CA VAL A 98 2.35 -3.30 -1.40
C VAL A 98 1.20 -2.32 -1.25
N PHE A 99 0.72 -1.78 -2.36
CA PHE A 99 -0.36 -0.81 -2.40
C PHE A 99 -1.12 -0.90 -3.71
N SER A 100 -2.31 -0.30 -3.75
CA SER A 100 -3.07 -0.17 -4.99
C SER A 100 -2.98 1.24 -5.57
N VAL A 101 -3.09 1.31 -6.89
CA VAL A 101 -3.19 2.54 -7.66
C VAL A 101 -4.38 2.44 -8.61
N ALA A 102 -5.28 3.41 -8.55
CA ALA A 102 -6.38 3.50 -9.51
C ALA A 102 -5.89 4.12 -10.82
N SER A 103 -6.25 3.54 -11.96
CA SER A 103 -5.94 4.12 -13.28
C SER A 103 -6.67 5.45 -13.52
N GLU A 104 -7.86 5.61 -12.95
CA GLU A 104 -8.67 6.85 -12.97
C GLU A 104 -9.52 6.91 -11.69
N PRO A 105 -10.04 8.09 -11.31
CA PRO A 105 -10.93 8.20 -10.15
C PRO A 105 -12.15 7.26 -10.27
N GLY A 106 -12.22 6.23 -9.41
CA GLY A 106 -13.26 5.21 -9.44
C GLY A 106 -13.05 4.10 -10.48
N GLY A 107 -11.87 4.04 -11.12
CA GLY A 107 -11.46 2.99 -12.05
C GLY A 107 -10.96 1.72 -11.36
N ALA A 108 -10.39 0.81 -12.16
CA ALA A 108 -9.79 -0.41 -11.65
C ALA A 108 -8.58 -0.11 -10.75
N GLU A 109 -8.51 -0.81 -9.64
CA GLU A 109 -7.37 -0.80 -8.73
C GLU A 109 -6.30 -1.77 -9.22
N HIS A 110 -5.07 -1.30 -9.36
CA HIS A 110 -3.91 -2.07 -9.77
C HIS A 110 -2.98 -2.30 -8.59
N VAL A 111 -2.62 -3.54 -8.37
CA VAL A 111 -1.72 -3.93 -7.27
C VAL A 111 -0.27 -3.71 -7.69
N VAL A 112 0.43 -2.91 -6.91
CA VAL A 112 1.85 -2.60 -7.11
C VAL A 112 2.66 -3.16 -5.95
N VAL A 113 3.74 -3.84 -6.28
CA VAL A 113 4.74 -4.33 -5.32
C VAL A 113 6.05 -3.58 -5.55
N VAL A 114 6.57 -2.96 -4.51
CA VAL A 114 7.92 -2.40 -4.50
C VAL A 114 8.74 -3.19 -3.49
N GLN A 115 9.86 -3.75 -3.93
CA GLN A 115 10.75 -4.58 -3.09
C GLN A 115 12.20 -4.09 -3.16
N GLU A 116 12.80 -3.83 -2.01
CA GLU A 116 14.25 -3.64 -1.92
C GLU A 116 14.96 -4.99 -2.02
N ILE A 117 15.98 -5.06 -2.86
CA ILE A 117 16.80 -6.27 -3.07
C ILE A 117 18.24 -6.01 -2.68
N ASP A 118 19.01 -7.09 -2.39
CA ASP A 118 20.41 -6.97 -2.07
C ASP A 118 21.21 -6.43 -3.27
N ARG A 119 22.30 -5.73 -2.99
CA ARG A 119 23.17 -5.12 -4.03
C ARG A 119 23.92 -6.13 -4.86
N ASP A 120 24.12 -7.33 -4.32
CA ASP A 120 24.90 -8.39 -4.97
C ASP A 120 24.07 -9.21 -5.99
N VAL A 121 22.80 -8.81 -6.23
CA VAL A 121 21.90 -9.47 -7.20
C VAL A 121 22.27 -9.09 -8.62
N HIS A 122 22.39 -10.09 -9.49
CA HIS A 122 22.64 -9.90 -10.91
C HIS A 122 21.34 -9.63 -11.69
N GLU A 123 21.46 -8.84 -12.77
CA GLU A 123 20.32 -8.45 -13.60
C GLU A 123 19.57 -9.62 -14.26
N ASP A 124 20.25 -10.73 -14.53
CA ASP A 124 19.65 -11.94 -15.10
C ASP A 124 18.68 -12.65 -14.14
N GLU A 125 18.75 -12.37 -12.85
CA GLU A 125 17.84 -12.89 -11.82
C GLU A 125 16.52 -12.11 -11.74
N PHE A 126 16.42 -10.90 -12.27
CA PHE A 126 15.23 -10.06 -12.10
C PHE A 126 13.93 -10.70 -12.63
N VAL A 127 14.01 -11.45 -13.73
CA VAL A 127 12.84 -12.16 -14.26
C VAL A 127 12.35 -13.24 -13.31
N ASP A 128 13.27 -13.99 -12.70
CA ASP A 128 12.96 -15.03 -11.73
C ASP A 128 12.39 -14.41 -10.43
N MET A 129 12.94 -13.27 -9.98
CA MET A 129 12.40 -12.54 -8.84
C MET A 129 10.95 -12.12 -9.03
N VAL A 130 10.62 -11.53 -10.17
CA VAL A 130 9.24 -11.15 -10.52
C VAL A 130 8.34 -12.37 -10.53
N SER A 131 8.78 -13.46 -11.18
CA SER A 131 8.01 -14.71 -11.25
C SER A 131 7.75 -15.31 -9.86
N THR A 132 8.75 -15.25 -8.99
CA THR A 132 8.67 -15.74 -7.61
C THR A 132 7.69 -14.89 -6.77
N ILE A 133 7.72 -13.57 -6.90
CA ILE A 133 6.74 -12.66 -6.26
C ILE A 133 5.33 -13.00 -6.72
N GLN A 134 5.10 -13.09 -8.03
CA GLN A 134 3.79 -13.41 -8.60
C GLN A 134 3.27 -14.77 -8.13
N GLY A 135 4.12 -15.77 -8.15
CA GLY A 135 3.79 -17.13 -7.67
C GLY A 135 3.42 -17.14 -6.18
N GLY A 136 4.18 -16.44 -5.36
CA GLY A 136 3.93 -16.33 -3.91
C GLY A 136 2.61 -15.63 -3.58
N LEU A 137 2.33 -14.50 -4.25
CA LEU A 137 1.08 -13.75 -4.09
C LEU A 137 -0.13 -14.56 -4.56
N ALA A 138 -0.05 -15.18 -5.73
CA ALA A 138 -1.12 -16.01 -6.27
C ALA A 138 -1.44 -17.21 -5.38
N ALA A 139 -0.40 -17.92 -4.91
CA ALA A 139 -0.57 -19.13 -4.11
C ALA A 139 -1.15 -18.87 -2.71
N ARG A 140 -0.77 -17.75 -2.06
CA ARG A 140 -1.18 -17.47 -0.68
C ARG A 140 -2.41 -16.57 -0.56
N HIS A 141 -2.56 -15.63 -1.47
CA HIS A 141 -3.60 -14.60 -1.37
C HIS A 141 -4.58 -14.63 -2.55
N GLY A 142 -4.30 -15.38 -3.62
CA GLY A 142 -5.12 -15.38 -4.83
C GLY A 142 -5.08 -14.05 -5.60
N ILE A 143 -4.09 -13.20 -5.32
CA ILE A 143 -3.87 -11.91 -5.99
C ILE A 143 -2.67 -11.99 -6.93
N GLN A 144 -2.68 -11.14 -7.95
CA GLN A 144 -1.53 -10.92 -8.83
C GLN A 144 -1.14 -9.45 -8.76
N ALA A 145 0.15 -9.17 -8.80
CA ALA A 145 0.61 -7.79 -8.94
C ALA A 145 0.46 -7.36 -10.40
N ASP A 146 -0.03 -6.14 -10.61
CA ASP A 146 -0.05 -5.48 -11.93
C ASP A 146 1.30 -4.82 -12.24
N ALA A 147 2.05 -4.47 -11.21
CA ALA A 147 3.43 -4.00 -11.34
C ALA A 147 4.32 -4.55 -10.23
N VAL A 148 5.56 -4.88 -10.57
CA VAL A 148 6.63 -5.25 -9.63
C VAL A 148 7.83 -4.36 -9.89
N ILE A 149 8.27 -3.64 -8.88
CA ILE A 149 9.38 -2.68 -8.93
C ILE A 149 10.46 -3.16 -7.96
N LEU A 150 11.61 -3.50 -8.49
CA LEU A 150 12.78 -3.86 -7.69
C LEU A 150 13.67 -2.64 -7.56
N VAL A 151 14.06 -2.32 -6.33
CA VAL A 151 14.83 -1.11 -6.02
C VAL A 151 16.05 -1.43 -5.17
N GLU A 152 17.02 -0.51 -5.15
CA GLU A 152 18.20 -0.61 -4.27
C GLU A 152 17.80 -0.56 -2.78
N PRO A 153 18.68 -1.08 -1.90
CA PRO A 153 18.53 -0.91 -0.45
C PRO A 153 18.36 0.56 -0.07
N TRP A 154 17.45 0.83 0.85
CA TRP A 154 17.12 2.16 1.39
C TRP A 154 16.38 3.10 0.43
N SER A 155 15.83 2.58 -0.66
CA SER A 155 15.01 3.35 -1.61
C SER A 155 13.56 3.52 -1.16
N ILE A 156 13.02 2.57 -0.37
CA ILE A 156 11.65 2.65 0.11
C ILE A 156 11.57 3.63 1.30
N PRO A 157 10.71 4.65 1.23
CA PRO A 157 10.57 5.62 2.32
C PRO A 157 10.08 4.95 3.61
N THR A 158 10.73 5.27 4.72
CA THR A 158 10.40 4.73 6.04
C THR A 158 10.35 5.82 7.10
N ALA A 159 9.50 5.63 8.12
CA ALA A 159 9.51 6.45 9.32
C ALA A 159 10.77 6.20 10.15
N SER A 160 11.04 7.06 11.14
CA SER A 160 12.20 6.96 12.05
C SER A 160 12.28 5.62 12.80
N GLY A 161 11.15 4.91 12.96
CA GLY A 161 11.07 3.56 13.54
C GLY A 161 11.23 2.41 12.53
N GLY A 162 11.60 2.69 11.29
CA GLY A 162 11.77 1.67 10.23
C GLY A 162 10.47 1.20 9.57
N LYS A 163 9.31 1.72 9.98
CA LYS A 163 8.03 1.37 9.35
C LYS A 163 7.94 1.97 7.94
N VAL A 164 7.60 1.15 6.96
CA VAL A 164 7.37 1.59 5.57
C VAL A 164 6.23 2.61 5.50
N LEU A 165 6.49 3.72 4.81
CA LEU A 165 5.52 4.77 4.52
C LEU A 165 4.87 4.50 3.15
N ARG A 166 3.85 3.62 3.13
CA ARG A 166 3.20 3.16 1.89
C ARG A 166 2.63 4.29 1.05
N ASP A 167 1.99 5.28 1.68
CA ASP A 167 1.43 6.43 0.96
C ASP A 167 2.51 7.25 0.27
N GLN A 168 3.67 7.43 0.91
CA GLN A 168 4.80 8.11 0.29
C GLN A 168 5.41 7.25 -0.82
N CYS A 169 5.58 5.94 -0.61
CA CYS A 169 6.07 5.03 -1.64
C CYS A 169 5.13 5.00 -2.85
N ARG A 170 3.81 4.98 -2.62
CA ARG A 170 2.79 5.11 -3.68
C ARG A 170 2.91 6.43 -4.43
N TYR A 171 3.07 7.55 -3.72
CA TYR A 171 3.30 8.86 -4.33
C TYR A 171 4.55 8.85 -5.22
N GLU A 172 5.67 8.36 -4.70
CA GLU A 172 6.94 8.30 -5.44
C GLU A 172 6.85 7.37 -6.66
N PHE A 173 6.09 6.28 -6.59
CA PHE A 173 5.82 5.42 -7.74
C PHE A 173 4.99 6.14 -8.79
N VAL A 174 3.86 6.76 -8.41
CA VAL A 174 2.94 7.45 -9.34
C VAL A 174 3.63 8.62 -10.05
N TYR A 175 4.47 9.38 -9.34
CA TYR A 175 5.22 10.51 -9.90
C TYR A 175 6.58 10.13 -10.48
N GLN A 176 6.88 8.83 -10.58
CA GLN A 176 8.14 8.30 -11.16
C GLN A 176 9.40 8.84 -10.48
N ILE A 177 9.33 9.03 -9.17
CA ILE A 177 10.45 9.49 -8.34
C ILE A 177 11.33 8.31 -7.92
N LEU A 178 10.73 7.11 -7.72
CA LEU A 178 11.47 5.90 -7.44
C LEU A 178 12.44 5.59 -8.57
N GLU A 179 13.67 5.21 -8.21
CA GLU A 179 14.71 4.78 -9.15
C GLU A 179 14.77 3.24 -9.18
N PRO A 180 14.08 2.57 -10.12
CA PRO A 180 14.07 1.12 -10.17
C PRO A 180 15.36 0.54 -10.75
N LEU A 181 15.83 -0.57 -10.17
CA LEU A 181 16.80 -1.46 -10.79
C LEU A 181 16.15 -2.26 -11.92
N ALA A 182 14.93 -2.75 -11.65
CA ALA A 182 14.08 -3.39 -12.64
C ALA A 182 12.61 -3.08 -12.35
N GLN A 183 11.82 -3.05 -13.40
CA GLN A 183 10.37 -2.89 -13.30
C GLN A 183 9.67 -3.82 -14.29
N TRP A 184 8.59 -4.42 -13.82
CA TRP A 184 7.73 -5.29 -14.62
C TRP A 184 6.29 -4.82 -14.47
N TYR A 185 5.56 -4.86 -15.56
CA TYR A 185 4.13 -4.54 -15.63
C TYR A 185 3.37 -5.68 -16.27
N ALA A 186 2.20 -6.01 -15.73
CA ALA A 186 1.31 -6.99 -16.32
C ALA A 186 0.86 -6.54 -17.71
N PRO A 187 0.73 -7.47 -18.68
CA PRO A 187 0.15 -7.16 -19.98
C PRO A 187 -1.32 -6.76 -19.79
N SER A 188 -1.62 -5.49 -19.97
CA SER A 188 -3.01 -5.00 -19.87
C SER A 188 -3.76 -5.23 -21.18
N PRO A 189 -5.01 -5.72 -21.14
CA PRO A 189 -5.83 -5.84 -22.34
C PRO A 189 -6.26 -4.49 -22.96
N GLN A 190 -6.21 -3.38 -22.21
CA GLN A 190 -6.58 -2.05 -22.67
C GLN A 190 -6.08 -0.96 -21.73
N ALA A 191 -5.12 -0.16 -22.19
CA ALA A 191 -4.93 1.21 -21.73
C ALA A 191 -4.40 2.08 -22.87
N VAL A 192 -5.32 2.67 -23.63
CA VAL A 192 -5.00 3.87 -24.41
C VAL A 192 -5.36 5.03 -23.50
N VAL A 193 -4.39 5.70 -22.93
CA VAL A 193 -4.60 6.91 -22.12
C VAL A 193 -4.13 8.13 -22.88
N ASP A 194 -5.06 9.05 -23.13
CA ASP A 194 -4.81 10.34 -23.73
C ASP A 194 -4.12 11.27 -22.72
N SER A 195 -2.87 11.63 -23.00
CA SER A 195 -1.94 12.37 -22.13
C SER A 195 -2.20 13.87 -22.04
N ARG A 196 -3.47 14.34 -21.95
CA ARG A 196 -3.78 15.77 -22.05
C ARG A 196 -4.34 16.48 -20.81
N GLN A 197 -4.41 15.82 -19.65
CA GLN A 197 -4.83 16.54 -18.41
C GLN A 197 -4.00 16.06 -17.23
N GLY A 198 -3.01 16.83 -16.87
CA GLY A 198 -2.29 17.08 -15.60
C GLY A 198 -2.39 16.17 -14.36
N ALA A 199 -2.92 14.96 -14.46
CA ALA A 199 -2.85 13.92 -13.46
C ALA A 199 -1.80 12.90 -13.90
N ALA A 200 -0.84 12.56 -13.04
CA ALA A 200 0.10 11.50 -13.32
C ALA A 200 -0.67 10.18 -13.45
N VAL A 201 -0.79 9.68 -14.65
CA VAL A 201 -1.41 8.38 -14.94
C VAL A 201 -0.28 7.37 -15.15
N VAL A 202 -0.28 6.32 -14.35
CA VAL A 202 0.65 5.21 -14.56
C VAL A 202 0.12 4.36 -15.71
N ASP A 203 0.88 4.33 -16.81
CA ASP A 203 0.52 3.50 -17.97
C ASP A 203 0.97 2.05 -17.75
N PHE A 204 0.02 1.19 -17.43
CA PHE A 204 0.24 -0.26 -17.30
C PHE A 204 0.22 -1.00 -18.65
N ALA A 205 0.17 -0.29 -19.79
CA ALA A 205 -0.03 -0.91 -21.11
C ALA A 205 1.19 -1.63 -21.68
N CYS A 206 2.36 -1.55 -21.06
CA CYS A 206 3.58 -2.15 -21.57
C CYS A 206 4.02 -3.35 -20.75
N ALA A 207 3.70 -4.56 -21.22
CA ALA A 207 4.30 -5.79 -20.70
C ALA A 207 5.77 -5.88 -21.16
N ALA A 208 6.67 -5.29 -20.40
CA ALA A 208 8.10 -5.45 -20.61
C ALA A 208 8.84 -5.31 -19.27
N LEU A 209 9.79 -6.20 -19.05
CA LEU A 209 10.82 -5.95 -18.04
C LEU A 209 11.69 -4.80 -18.58
N VAL A 210 11.46 -3.58 -18.12
CA VAL A 210 12.28 -2.43 -18.47
C VAL A 210 13.49 -2.41 -17.56
N ARG A 211 14.67 -2.70 -18.09
CA ARG A 211 15.94 -2.60 -17.35
C ARG A 211 16.46 -1.17 -17.47
N ARG A 212 16.82 -0.58 -16.35
CA ARG A 212 17.60 0.66 -16.39
C ARG A 212 19.03 0.33 -16.79
N ALA A 213 19.55 0.97 -17.80
CA ALA A 213 20.96 0.83 -18.14
C ALA A 213 21.82 1.34 -16.97
N PHE A 214 22.60 0.45 -16.38
CA PHE A 214 23.61 0.78 -15.38
C PHE A 214 24.55 1.83 -16.00
N ARG A 215 24.70 3.01 -15.39
CA ARG A 215 25.81 3.91 -15.66
C ARG A 215 26.96 3.49 -14.76
N PRO A 216 28.04 2.91 -15.29
CA PRO A 216 29.24 2.71 -14.50
C PRO A 216 29.77 4.09 -14.08
N SER A 217 30.02 4.23 -12.79
CA SER A 217 30.69 5.38 -12.16
C SER A 217 32.17 5.46 -12.55
#